data_1abd0d40b5abf748cb0cf790c5efe999
#
_entry.id   1abd0d40b5abf748cb0cf790c5efe999
#
_cell.length_a   1.000
_cell.length_b   1.000
_cell.length_c   1.000
_cell.angle_alpha   90.00
_cell.angle_beta   90.00
_cell.angle_gamma   90.00
#
_symmetry.space_group_name_H-M   'P 1'
#
loop_
_entity.id
_entity.type
_entity.pdbx_description
1 polymer ?
#
loop_
_entity_poly.entity_id
_entity_poly.type
_entity_poly.pdbx_seq_one_letter_code
_entity_poly.pdbx_strand_id
1 'polypeptide(L)'
;MITSLAAIQYHLQSEQVDGWLLYGFRDQNPIALAVAGLYSAGSRRWFLWIPVKGDPSWIVHTIERTTFLDLPPERQGKIFHYITWEEMYNRLELVVRVDGRPAKKILMEYSPENAIPYVSRVDAGIMEVVVKCTGAEIITSADAVQFSVARISSEQLAGHRRSAAACLAVKDKAFTWIADRLRNGEPITEYSAQQYISDQFVSAGMDPALSIVAVNGNAADPHYFPSSKLHSPILFGDVVLIDLWNRESGDPDACFADCTWTAYCGNKTPDSVASIFEVVRRARDRAVEFIQERFGAGQAVYGFEVDDVCRSVIQTLGYGHAILHRTGHSLGSMGHHIGVNIDNTETQDRRRLVPGVMFTIEPGVYLPEINFDDSPIAKGLGIRSEINCFVHTDHVEVTTMPLQVLVEALLA
;
A
#
# COMPACT_ATOMS: atom_id res chain seq x y z
N MET A 1 8.47 -9.88 11.26
CA MET A 1 9.79 -10.61 11.40
C MET A 1 10.86 -9.88 10.62
N ILE A 2 12.05 -9.63 11.18
CA ILE A 2 13.15 -8.90 10.51
C ILE A 2 13.78 -9.79 9.43
N THR A 3 14.06 -9.23 8.26
CA THR A 3 14.81 -9.92 7.19
C THR A 3 16.24 -10.24 7.66
N SER A 4 16.71 -11.47 7.44
CA SER A 4 18.03 -11.89 7.88
C SER A 4 19.15 -11.08 7.22
N LEU A 5 20.27 -10.90 7.93
CA LEU A 5 21.43 -10.19 7.41
C LEU A 5 21.94 -10.84 6.11
N ALA A 6 22.02 -12.18 6.09
CA ALA A 6 22.48 -12.91 4.92
C ALA A 6 21.58 -12.69 3.69
N ALA A 7 20.26 -12.60 3.88
CA ALA A 7 19.32 -12.33 2.78
C ALA A 7 19.49 -10.90 2.23
N ILE A 8 19.68 -9.90 3.11
CA ILE A 8 19.99 -8.53 2.68
C ILE A 8 21.31 -8.49 1.91
N GLN A 9 22.36 -9.11 2.42
CA GLN A 9 23.68 -9.15 1.77
C GLN A 9 23.64 -9.84 0.40
N TYR A 10 22.88 -10.93 0.28
CA TYR A 10 22.65 -11.59 -1.00
C TYR A 10 21.97 -10.66 -2.01
N HIS A 11 20.94 -9.91 -1.56
CA HIS A 11 20.28 -8.92 -2.40
C HIS A 11 21.25 -7.79 -2.82
N LEU A 12 22.03 -7.24 -1.88
CA LEU A 12 23.03 -6.20 -2.17
C LEU A 12 24.07 -6.69 -3.22
N GLN A 13 24.48 -7.95 -3.12
CA GLN A 13 25.38 -8.56 -4.09
C GLN A 13 24.75 -8.67 -5.48
N SER A 14 23.46 -9.05 -5.57
CA SER A 14 22.73 -9.13 -6.84
C SER A 14 22.55 -7.75 -7.50
N GLU A 15 22.40 -6.69 -6.70
CA GLU A 15 22.32 -5.30 -7.15
C GLU A 15 23.71 -4.66 -7.46
N GLN A 16 24.80 -5.39 -7.23
CA GLN A 16 26.17 -4.92 -7.46
C GLN A 16 26.50 -3.63 -6.71
N VAL A 17 26.06 -3.51 -5.47
CA VAL A 17 26.34 -2.39 -4.56
C VAL A 17 27.24 -2.82 -3.40
N ASP A 18 27.99 -1.89 -2.85
CA ASP A 18 28.92 -2.15 -1.76
C ASP A 18 28.20 -2.29 -0.38
N GLY A 19 26.99 -1.77 -0.25
CA GLY A 19 26.19 -1.91 0.96
C GLY A 19 25.02 -0.95 1.02
N TRP A 20 24.32 -0.98 2.15
CA TRP A 20 23.17 -0.13 2.46
C TRP A 20 23.46 0.73 3.67
N LEU A 21 23.41 2.05 3.53
CA LEU A 21 23.54 3.01 4.62
C LEU A 21 22.18 3.56 5.00
N LEU A 22 21.60 3.03 6.06
CA LEU A 22 20.37 3.51 6.66
C LEU A 22 20.66 4.71 7.56
N TYR A 23 19.77 5.69 7.53
CA TYR A 23 19.85 6.90 8.33
C TYR A 23 18.54 7.14 9.09
N GLY A 24 18.64 7.54 10.36
CA GLY A 24 17.50 7.97 11.13
C GLY A 24 17.77 9.20 11.99
N PHE A 25 16.72 9.99 12.18
CA PHE A 25 16.68 11.16 13.06
C PHE A 25 15.25 11.37 13.55
N ARG A 26 15.05 11.39 14.89
CA ARG A 26 13.72 11.57 15.52
C ARG A 26 12.64 10.61 14.97
N ASP A 27 13.03 9.39 14.68
CA ASP A 27 12.16 8.33 14.16
C ASP A 27 11.41 8.70 12.85
N GLN A 28 11.90 9.69 12.08
CA GLN A 28 11.26 10.14 10.84
C GLN A 28 11.46 9.19 9.64
N ASN A 29 12.37 8.21 9.77
CA ASN A 29 12.60 7.19 8.74
C ASN A 29 12.07 5.83 9.21
N PRO A 30 10.78 5.50 8.98
CA PRO A 30 10.19 4.23 9.38
C PRO A 30 10.82 3.04 8.65
N ILE A 31 11.36 3.24 7.43
CA ILE A 31 12.09 2.20 6.69
C ILE A 31 13.36 1.82 7.44
N ALA A 32 14.15 2.81 7.83
CA ALA A 32 15.38 2.55 8.57
C ALA A 32 15.11 1.86 9.91
N LEU A 33 14.06 2.25 10.65
CA LEU A 33 13.62 1.58 11.87
C LEU A 33 13.23 0.13 11.61
N ALA A 34 12.40 -0.13 10.60
CA ALA A 34 11.95 -1.48 10.25
C ALA A 34 13.11 -2.39 9.85
N VAL A 35 14.02 -1.92 8.99
CA VAL A 35 15.21 -2.69 8.59
C VAL A 35 16.15 -2.89 9.76
N ALA A 36 16.33 -1.89 10.63
CA ALA A 36 17.14 -1.98 11.84
C ALA A 36 16.52 -2.90 12.91
N GLY A 37 15.21 -3.16 12.82
CA GLY A 37 14.48 -3.91 13.83
C GLY A 37 14.31 -3.15 15.14
N LEU A 38 14.17 -1.83 15.05
CA LEU A 38 13.98 -0.93 16.17
C LEU A 38 12.56 -0.36 16.15
N TYR A 39 11.96 -0.25 17.32
CA TYR A 39 10.70 0.46 17.50
C TYR A 39 10.91 1.99 17.52
N SER A 40 11.98 2.43 18.16
CA SER A 40 12.42 3.82 18.23
C SER A 40 13.92 3.86 18.41
N ALA A 41 14.58 4.89 17.87
CA ALA A 41 16.03 5.10 17.97
C ALA A 41 16.39 6.42 18.67
N GLY A 42 15.42 7.09 19.27
CA GLY A 42 15.62 8.31 20.03
C GLY A 42 15.69 9.57 19.17
N SER A 43 16.30 10.62 19.72
CA SER A 43 16.19 11.97 19.19
C SER A 43 17.42 12.47 18.41
N ARG A 44 18.46 11.69 18.33
CA ARG A 44 19.72 12.04 17.67
C ARG A 44 19.91 11.28 16.37
N ARG A 45 20.77 11.81 15.48
CA ARG A 45 21.13 11.15 14.22
C ARG A 45 21.85 9.84 14.50
N TRP A 46 21.49 8.80 13.77
CA TRP A 46 22.14 7.51 13.79
C TRP A 46 22.25 6.96 12.37
N PHE A 47 23.22 6.08 12.16
CA PHE A 47 23.40 5.36 10.91
C PHE A 47 23.63 3.89 11.20
N LEU A 48 23.10 3.04 10.34
CA LEU A 48 23.40 1.62 10.25
C LEU A 48 24.00 1.33 8.88
N TRP A 49 25.25 0.94 8.85
CA TRP A 49 25.92 0.44 7.66
C TRP A 49 25.78 -1.06 7.59
N ILE A 50 25.11 -1.60 6.56
CA ILE A 50 25.04 -3.01 6.23
C ILE A 50 25.91 -3.21 4.98
N PRO A 51 27.14 -3.72 5.13
CA PRO A 51 28.02 -4.00 4.00
C PRO A 51 27.51 -5.20 3.21
N VAL A 52 27.86 -5.30 1.94
CA VAL A 52 27.59 -6.49 1.11
C VAL A 52 28.21 -7.77 1.67
N LYS A 53 29.23 -7.64 2.52
CA LYS A 53 29.91 -8.74 3.22
C LYS A 53 30.44 -8.27 4.56
N GLY A 54 30.31 -9.11 5.58
CA GLY A 54 30.77 -8.84 6.95
C GLY A 54 29.66 -8.33 7.86
N ASP A 55 30.02 -7.93 9.07
CA ASP A 55 29.07 -7.53 10.09
C ASP A 55 28.59 -6.08 9.91
N PRO A 56 27.34 -5.77 10.33
CA PRO A 56 26.84 -4.40 10.36
C PRO A 56 27.68 -3.49 11.27
N SER A 57 27.62 -2.20 11.01
CA SER A 57 28.26 -1.20 11.86
C SER A 57 27.34 -0.02 12.10
N TRP A 58 27.31 0.45 13.33
CA TRP A 58 26.45 1.54 13.79
C TRP A 58 27.23 2.80 14.09
N ILE A 59 26.68 3.94 13.78
CA ILE A 59 27.17 5.26 14.21
C ILE A 59 26.07 5.88 15.05
N VAL A 60 26.30 6.07 16.35
CA VAL A 60 25.29 6.42 17.34
C VAL A 60 25.77 7.54 18.24
N HIS A 61 24.92 8.53 18.48
CA HIS A 61 25.24 9.58 19.44
C HIS A 61 25.32 9.01 20.86
N THR A 62 26.32 9.43 21.63
CA THR A 62 26.60 8.89 22.99
C THR A 62 25.42 8.99 23.95
N ILE A 63 24.53 9.98 23.79
CA ILE A 63 23.31 10.11 24.61
C ILE A 63 22.34 8.95 24.42
N GLU A 64 22.27 8.39 23.19
CA GLU A 64 21.32 7.33 22.84
C GLU A 64 21.90 5.91 22.99
N ARG A 65 23.08 5.78 23.60
CA ARG A 65 23.82 4.50 23.70
C ARG A 65 22.99 3.35 24.27
N THR A 66 22.07 3.63 25.20
CA THR A 66 21.26 2.59 25.85
C THR A 66 20.23 1.98 24.93
N THR A 67 19.71 2.72 23.96
CA THR A 67 18.77 2.24 22.94
C THR A 67 19.40 1.16 22.05
N PHE A 68 20.72 1.19 21.87
CA PHE A 68 21.44 0.29 20.98
C PHE A 68 22.20 -0.85 21.74
N LEU A 69 21.86 -1.11 23.01
CA LEU A 69 22.46 -2.21 23.77
C LEU A 69 21.81 -3.57 23.46
N ASP A 70 20.52 -3.57 23.15
CA ASP A 70 19.74 -4.80 22.89
C ASP A 70 19.30 -4.82 21.42
N LEU A 71 20.28 -4.90 20.53
CA LEU A 71 20.03 -5.00 19.10
C LEU A 71 19.58 -6.42 18.72
N PRO A 72 18.66 -6.55 17.74
CA PRO A 72 18.30 -7.85 17.19
C PRO A 72 19.54 -8.61 16.73
N PRO A 73 19.59 -9.97 16.87
CA PRO A 73 20.75 -10.77 16.46
C PRO A 73 21.20 -10.48 15.02
N GLU A 74 20.26 -10.27 14.11
CA GLU A 74 20.49 -9.98 12.70
C GLU A 74 21.12 -8.59 12.45
N ARG A 75 21.19 -7.74 13.48
CA ARG A 75 21.73 -6.36 13.41
C ARG A 75 22.83 -6.12 14.41
N GLN A 76 23.24 -7.15 15.14
CA GLN A 76 24.42 -7.04 16.01
C GLN A 76 25.65 -6.71 15.18
N GLY A 77 26.51 -5.85 15.74
CA GLY A 77 27.69 -5.38 15.04
C GLY A 77 28.46 -4.34 15.86
N LYS A 78 29.42 -3.71 15.23
CA LYS A 78 30.27 -2.73 15.90
C LYS A 78 29.57 -1.39 16.04
N ILE A 79 29.56 -0.82 17.26
CA ILE A 79 28.97 0.49 17.55
C ILE A 79 30.06 1.53 17.70
N PHE A 80 29.99 2.59 16.90
CA PHE A 80 30.85 3.75 16.93
C PHE A 80 30.10 4.94 17.51
N HIS A 81 30.53 5.40 18.68
CA HIS A 81 29.90 6.57 19.31
C HIS A 81 30.52 7.88 18.79
N TYR A 82 29.67 8.92 18.80
CA TYR A 82 30.07 10.29 18.52
C TYR A 82 29.38 11.28 19.48
N ILE A 83 29.95 12.47 19.66
CA ILE A 83 29.39 13.59 20.41
C ILE A 83 29.23 14.80 19.47
N THR A 84 30.29 15.14 18.73
CA THR A 84 30.28 16.31 17.84
C THR A 84 29.94 15.93 16.39
N TRP A 85 29.57 16.92 15.60
CA TRP A 85 29.30 16.70 14.19
C TRP A 85 30.56 16.29 13.40
N GLU A 86 31.74 16.81 13.77
CA GLU A 86 33.03 16.41 13.19
C GLU A 86 33.33 14.94 13.45
N GLU A 87 33.09 14.47 14.68
CA GLU A 87 33.24 13.05 15.00
C GLU A 87 32.28 12.17 14.17
N MET A 88 31.03 12.62 14.00
CA MET A 88 30.07 11.90 13.16
C MET A 88 30.57 11.77 11.70
N TYR A 89 31.12 12.85 11.13
CA TYR A 89 31.70 12.84 9.78
C TYR A 89 32.90 11.89 9.69
N ASN A 90 33.80 11.92 10.65
CA ASN A 90 34.94 11.00 10.74
C ASN A 90 34.50 9.54 10.88
N ARG A 91 33.36 9.28 11.59
CA ARG A 91 32.80 7.93 11.71
C ARG A 91 32.21 7.46 10.38
N LEU A 92 31.53 8.31 9.62
CA LEU A 92 31.03 7.97 8.28
C LEU A 92 32.15 7.54 7.35
N GLU A 93 33.24 8.30 7.29
CA GLU A 93 34.43 7.97 6.50
C GLU A 93 35.08 6.64 6.94
N LEU A 94 35.13 6.39 8.25
CA LEU A 94 35.70 5.18 8.83
C LEU A 94 34.85 3.93 8.60
N VAL A 95 33.53 4.06 8.68
CA VAL A 95 32.57 2.92 8.75
C VAL A 95 32.08 2.50 7.38
N VAL A 96 31.86 3.43 6.45
CA VAL A 96 31.29 3.12 5.13
C VAL A 96 32.39 2.56 4.21
N ARG A 97 32.76 1.31 4.50
CA ARG A 97 33.86 0.58 3.83
C ARG A 97 33.48 -0.87 3.57
N VAL A 98 34.15 -1.47 2.59
CA VAL A 98 34.08 -2.90 2.25
C VAL A 98 35.51 -3.42 2.06
N ASP A 99 35.87 -4.51 2.74
CA ASP A 99 37.21 -5.13 2.69
C ASP A 99 38.35 -4.08 2.90
N GLY A 100 38.14 -3.13 3.83
CA GLY A 100 39.10 -2.08 4.17
C GLY A 100 39.19 -0.91 3.18
N ARG A 101 38.54 -0.95 2.04
CA ARG A 101 38.45 0.15 1.05
C ARG A 101 37.19 0.97 1.21
N PRO A 102 37.17 2.27 0.89
CA PRO A 102 35.94 3.06 0.84
C PRO A 102 34.91 2.42 -0.09
N ALA A 103 33.64 2.39 0.33
CA ALA A 103 32.54 1.97 -0.51
C ALA A 103 32.38 2.98 -1.68
N LYS A 104 32.08 2.46 -2.87
CA LYS A 104 31.92 3.28 -4.08
C LYS A 104 30.48 3.51 -4.46
N LYS A 105 29.61 2.51 -4.21
CA LYS A 105 28.21 2.51 -4.61
C LYS A 105 27.37 2.00 -3.43
N ILE A 106 26.53 2.84 -2.89
CA ILE A 106 25.75 2.54 -1.67
C ILE A 106 24.27 2.83 -1.86
N LEU A 107 23.43 2.04 -1.20
CA LEU A 107 21.99 2.31 -1.13
C LEU A 107 21.69 3.28 0.02
N MET A 108 20.74 4.18 -0.21
CA MET A 108 20.06 4.99 0.82
C MET A 108 18.58 5.17 0.45
N GLU A 109 17.74 5.54 1.44
CA GLU A 109 16.33 5.84 1.25
C GLU A 109 16.16 7.18 0.51
N TYR A 110 16.52 7.14 -0.75
CA TYR A 110 16.51 8.24 -1.70
C TYR A 110 15.77 7.81 -2.97
N SER A 111 14.93 8.67 -3.50
CA SER A 111 14.26 8.44 -4.78
C SER A 111 14.68 9.52 -5.78
N PRO A 112 15.43 9.18 -6.84
CA PRO A 112 15.80 10.14 -7.88
C PRO A 112 14.55 10.82 -8.44
N GLU A 113 14.65 12.15 -8.65
CA GLU A 113 13.54 12.97 -9.14
C GLU A 113 12.23 12.85 -8.33
N ASN A 114 12.32 12.28 -7.13
CA ASN A 114 11.19 11.95 -6.26
C ASN A 114 10.14 11.04 -6.95
N ALA A 115 10.59 10.19 -7.87
CA ALA A 115 9.72 9.31 -8.66
C ALA A 115 8.89 8.35 -7.79
N ILE A 116 9.43 7.95 -6.62
CA ILE A 116 8.74 7.12 -5.61
C ILE A 116 8.85 7.82 -4.24
N PRO A 117 7.96 8.78 -3.92
CA PRO A 117 8.05 9.58 -2.68
C PRO A 117 8.06 8.75 -1.40
N TYR A 118 7.42 7.59 -1.42
CA TYR A 118 7.32 6.65 -0.29
C TYR A 118 8.68 6.17 0.22
N VAL A 119 9.68 6.06 -0.67
CA VAL A 119 11.04 5.62 -0.36
C VAL A 119 11.95 6.79 0.03
N SER A 120 11.64 8.02 -0.37
CA SER A 120 12.48 9.20 -0.12
C SER A 120 12.35 9.64 1.35
N ARG A 121 13.30 9.20 2.19
CA ARG A 121 13.30 9.42 3.65
C ARG A 121 14.56 10.09 4.18
N VAL A 122 15.57 10.26 3.33
CA VAL A 122 16.82 10.93 3.67
C VAL A 122 16.77 12.37 3.16
N ASP A 123 17.04 13.33 4.03
CA ASP A 123 17.07 14.75 3.65
C ASP A 123 18.31 15.09 2.80
N ALA A 124 18.19 16.15 2.00
CA ALA A 124 19.24 16.57 1.06
C ALA A 124 20.56 16.89 1.78
N GLY A 125 20.51 17.50 2.98
CA GLY A 125 21.70 17.84 3.73
C GLY A 125 22.49 16.62 4.19
N ILE A 126 21.81 15.53 4.54
CA ILE A 126 22.47 14.26 4.87
C ILE A 126 23.06 13.61 3.62
N MET A 127 22.39 13.70 2.47
CA MET A 127 22.95 13.23 1.19
C MET A 127 24.28 13.93 0.90
N GLU A 128 24.34 15.25 1.03
CA GLU A 128 25.56 16.04 0.85
C GLU A 128 26.68 15.61 1.81
N VAL A 129 26.34 15.41 3.09
CA VAL A 129 27.31 14.96 4.12
C VAL A 129 27.86 13.58 3.79
N VAL A 130 27.00 12.63 3.42
CA VAL A 130 27.43 11.27 3.08
C VAL A 130 28.35 11.28 1.86
N VAL A 131 27.97 11.96 0.78
CA VAL A 131 28.83 12.09 -0.41
C VAL A 131 30.17 12.74 -0.06
N LYS A 132 30.17 13.83 0.71
CA LYS A 132 31.38 14.53 1.15
C LYS A 132 32.31 13.63 1.97
N CYS A 133 31.78 12.83 2.89
CA CYS A 133 32.58 12.01 3.80
C CYS A 133 33.06 10.71 3.16
N THR A 134 32.28 10.12 2.25
CA THR A 134 32.55 8.77 1.73
C THR A 134 33.04 8.77 0.29
N GLY A 135 32.70 9.77 -0.50
CA GLY A 135 32.93 9.80 -1.95
C GLY A 135 32.08 8.80 -2.73
N ALA A 136 31.09 8.15 -2.08
CA ALA A 136 30.29 7.12 -2.68
C ALA A 136 29.20 7.71 -3.59
N GLU A 137 28.89 6.99 -4.66
CA GLU A 137 27.67 7.17 -5.45
C GLU A 137 26.48 6.63 -4.65
N ILE A 138 25.45 7.47 -4.46
CA ILE A 138 24.23 7.06 -3.74
C ILE A 138 23.20 6.58 -4.75
N ILE A 139 22.70 5.35 -4.55
CA ILE A 139 21.67 4.70 -5.35
C ILE A 139 20.40 4.57 -4.50
N THR A 140 19.25 4.59 -5.14
CA THR A 140 17.97 4.34 -4.46
C THR A 140 17.93 2.96 -3.80
N SER A 141 17.41 2.89 -2.58
CA SER A 141 17.17 1.62 -1.89
C SER A 141 15.78 1.01 -2.20
N ALA A 142 15.04 1.52 -3.18
CA ALA A 142 13.65 1.16 -3.42
C ALA A 142 13.40 -0.36 -3.53
N ASP A 143 14.25 -1.09 -4.26
CA ASP A 143 14.14 -2.55 -4.39
C ASP A 143 14.58 -3.28 -3.12
N ALA A 144 15.62 -2.80 -2.44
CA ALA A 144 16.06 -3.35 -1.14
C ALA A 144 15.00 -3.16 -0.05
N VAL A 145 14.31 -2.03 -0.03
CA VAL A 145 13.16 -1.76 0.86
C VAL A 145 12.03 -2.74 0.57
N GLN A 146 11.67 -2.90 -0.69
CA GLN A 146 10.63 -3.87 -1.08
C GLN A 146 11.00 -5.28 -0.65
N PHE A 147 12.24 -5.70 -0.90
CA PHE A 147 12.75 -7.01 -0.52
C PHE A 147 12.75 -7.23 1.00
N SER A 148 13.11 -6.19 1.79
CA SER A 148 13.37 -6.33 3.23
C SER A 148 12.17 -6.02 4.11
N VAL A 149 11.23 -5.17 3.65
CA VAL A 149 10.15 -4.63 4.48
C VAL A 149 8.77 -4.97 3.93
N ALA A 150 8.60 -4.97 2.60
CA ALA A 150 7.27 -5.10 2.00
C ALA A 150 6.84 -6.55 1.75
N ARG A 151 7.76 -7.49 1.73
CA ARG A 151 7.42 -8.92 1.56
C ARG A 151 6.81 -9.47 2.82
N ILE A 152 5.70 -10.16 2.67
CA ILE A 152 5.00 -10.81 3.77
C ILE A 152 5.34 -12.30 3.88
N SER A 153 5.25 -12.84 5.08
CA SER A 153 5.44 -14.26 5.36
C SER A 153 4.19 -15.09 4.98
N SER A 154 4.35 -16.40 4.94
CA SER A 154 3.20 -17.31 4.74
C SER A 154 2.15 -17.20 5.85
N GLU A 155 2.56 -16.90 7.08
CA GLU A 155 1.67 -16.67 8.21
C GLU A 155 0.88 -15.37 8.05
N GLN A 156 1.57 -14.29 7.66
CA GLN A 156 0.93 -13.01 7.33
C GLN A 156 -0.04 -13.13 6.15
N LEU A 157 0.31 -13.92 5.11
CA LEU A 157 -0.60 -14.21 4.00
C LEU A 157 -1.85 -14.97 4.46
N ALA A 158 -1.68 -15.95 5.38
CA ALA A 158 -2.82 -16.66 5.94
C ALA A 158 -3.74 -15.73 6.76
N GLY A 159 -3.15 -14.80 7.55
CA GLY A 159 -3.88 -13.75 8.26
C GLY A 159 -4.62 -12.80 7.30
N HIS A 160 -3.93 -12.34 6.26
CA HIS A 160 -4.54 -11.52 5.21
C HIS A 160 -5.77 -12.20 4.57
N ARG A 161 -5.68 -13.50 4.24
CA ARG A 161 -6.83 -14.24 3.69
C ARG A 161 -8.02 -14.29 4.66
N ARG A 162 -7.78 -14.39 5.98
CA ARG A 162 -8.86 -14.29 6.98
C ARG A 162 -9.44 -12.88 7.03
N SER A 163 -8.59 -11.85 6.95
CA SER A 163 -9.04 -10.45 6.86
C SER A 163 -9.88 -10.20 5.61
N ALA A 164 -9.45 -10.74 4.44
CA ALA A 164 -10.19 -10.63 3.19
C ALA A 164 -11.58 -11.31 3.27
N ALA A 165 -11.63 -12.52 3.84
CA ALA A 165 -12.90 -13.22 4.07
C ALA A 165 -13.82 -12.43 5.02
N ALA A 166 -13.27 -11.81 6.06
CA ALA A 166 -14.04 -10.96 6.99
C ALA A 166 -14.56 -9.70 6.29
N CYS A 167 -13.74 -9.00 5.49
CA CYS A 167 -14.18 -7.84 4.72
C CYS A 167 -15.35 -8.19 3.78
N LEU A 168 -15.25 -9.29 3.02
CA LEU A 168 -16.31 -9.73 2.14
C LEU A 168 -17.60 -10.11 2.89
N ALA A 169 -17.48 -10.81 4.02
CA ALA A 169 -18.63 -11.17 4.84
C ALA A 169 -19.31 -9.94 5.47
N VAL A 170 -18.52 -8.95 5.92
CA VAL A 170 -19.04 -7.70 6.46
C VAL A 170 -19.72 -6.87 5.37
N LYS A 171 -19.16 -6.82 4.15
CA LYS A 171 -19.77 -6.21 2.98
C LYS A 171 -21.16 -6.83 2.69
N ASP A 172 -21.29 -8.18 2.68
CA ASP A 172 -22.56 -8.86 2.45
C ASP A 172 -23.61 -8.50 3.52
N LYS A 173 -23.18 -8.47 4.79
CA LYS A 173 -24.07 -8.04 5.89
C LYS A 173 -24.49 -6.58 5.73
N ALA A 174 -23.58 -5.69 5.31
CA ALA A 174 -23.89 -4.27 5.12
C ALA A 174 -24.92 -4.06 4.00
N PHE A 175 -24.76 -4.72 2.86
CA PHE A 175 -25.75 -4.63 1.77
C PHE A 175 -27.09 -5.24 2.18
N THR A 176 -27.11 -6.36 2.88
CA THR A 176 -28.35 -6.95 3.42
C THR A 176 -29.04 -5.98 4.41
N TRP A 177 -28.26 -5.38 5.32
CA TRP A 177 -28.78 -4.41 6.30
C TRP A 177 -29.38 -3.17 5.61
N ILE A 178 -28.71 -2.63 4.59
CA ILE A 178 -29.22 -1.51 3.78
C ILE A 178 -30.55 -1.92 3.09
N ALA A 179 -30.58 -3.09 2.45
CA ALA A 179 -31.76 -3.58 1.77
C ALA A 179 -32.97 -3.73 2.70
N ASP A 180 -32.77 -4.33 3.87
CA ASP A 180 -33.84 -4.55 4.84
C ASP A 180 -34.41 -3.23 5.38
N ARG A 181 -33.55 -2.26 5.67
CA ARG A 181 -33.97 -0.93 6.10
C ARG A 181 -34.79 -0.21 5.04
N LEU A 182 -34.32 -0.25 3.78
CA LEU A 182 -35.06 0.35 2.65
C LEU A 182 -36.41 -0.32 2.43
N ARG A 183 -36.52 -1.67 2.51
CA ARG A 183 -37.77 -2.40 2.40
C ARG A 183 -38.79 -2.04 3.50
N ASN A 184 -38.27 -1.79 4.71
CA ASN A 184 -39.09 -1.42 5.87
C ASN A 184 -39.41 0.08 5.92
N GLY A 185 -38.87 0.91 5.00
CA GLY A 185 -39.02 2.37 5.05
C GLY A 185 -38.31 3.02 6.23
N GLU A 186 -37.27 2.37 6.77
CA GLU A 186 -36.50 2.90 7.88
C GLU A 186 -35.43 3.87 7.37
N PRO A 187 -35.22 5.03 8.05
CA PRO A 187 -34.19 5.98 7.62
C PRO A 187 -32.80 5.42 7.83
N ILE A 188 -31.97 5.51 6.81
CA ILE A 188 -30.55 5.15 6.85
C ILE A 188 -29.70 6.22 6.18
N THR A 189 -28.45 6.32 6.62
CA THR A 189 -27.48 7.27 6.07
C THR A 189 -26.15 6.56 5.83
N GLU A 190 -25.30 7.17 5.02
CA GLU A 190 -23.90 6.71 4.81
C GLU A 190 -23.17 6.53 6.15
N TYR A 191 -23.35 7.49 7.09
CA TYR A 191 -22.74 7.42 8.42
C TYR A 191 -23.29 6.26 9.26
N SER A 192 -24.62 6.02 9.26
CA SER A 192 -25.18 4.89 10.00
C SER A 192 -24.75 3.55 9.44
N ALA A 193 -24.58 3.44 8.12
CA ALA A 193 -24.03 2.23 7.47
C ALA A 193 -22.54 2.04 7.79
N GLN A 194 -21.75 3.12 7.82
CA GLN A 194 -20.35 3.08 8.26
C GLN A 194 -20.22 2.55 9.71
N GLN A 195 -21.06 3.03 10.63
CA GLN A 195 -21.05 2.56 12.02
C GLN A 195 -21.44 1.08 12.11
N TYR A 196 -22.47 0.66 11.37
CA TYR A 196 -22.86 -0.75 11.30
C TYR A 196 -21.71 -1.64 10.83
N ILE A 197 -20.97 -1.24 9.79
CA ILE A 197 -19.80 -1.96 9.28
C ILE A 197 -18.71 -2.08 10.37
N SER A 198 -18.41 -0.99 11.08
CA SER A 198 -17.44 -1.00 12.18
C SER A 198 -17.82 -1.98 13.29
N ASP A 199 -19.09 -2.01 13.69
CA ASP A 199 -19.61 -2.95 14.69
C ASP A 199 -19.50 -4.41 14.21
N GLN A 200 -19.74 -4.67 12.92
CA GLN A 200 -19.58 -6.00 12.35
C GLN A 200 -18.10 -6.43 12.31
N PHE A 201 -17.16 -5.54 12.03
CA PHE A 201 -15.73 -5.85 12.11
C PHE A 201 -15.30 -6.24 13.53
N VAL A 202 -15.68 -5.44 14.54
CA VAL A 202 -15.39 -5.77 15.95
C VAL A 202 -15.99 -7.12 16.33
N SER A 203 -17.24 -7.40 15.91
CA SER A 203 -17.90 -8.69 16.16
C SER A 203 -17.20 -9.87 15.47
N ALA A 204 -16.46 -9.61 14.39
CA ALA A 204 -15.67 -10.62 13.66
C ALA A 204 -14.22 -10.75 14.20
N GLY A 205 -13.85 -10.06 15.28
CA GLY A 205 -12.49 -10.10 15.83
C GLY A 205 -11.45 -9.29 15.04
N MET A 206 -11.93 -8.33 14.26
CA MET A 206 -11.09 -7.40 13.49
C MET A 206 -10.87 -6.09 14.25
N ASP A 207 -9.92 -5.26 13.80
CA ASP A 207 -9.71 -3.92 14.35
C ASP A 207 -10.98 -3.05 14.16
N PRO A 208 -11.29 -2.13 15.09
CA PRO A 208 -12.38 -1.17 14.93
C PRO A 208 -12.00 -0.15 13.85
N ALA A 209 -12.27 -0.47 12.58
CA ALA A 209 -11.99 0.41 11.45
C ALA A 209 -13.26 1.08 10.94
N LEU A 210 -13.13 2.31 10.47
CA LEU A 210 -14.17 3.03 9.77
C LEU A 210 -13.96 2.85 8.27
N SER A 211 -15.03 2.53 7.54
CA SER A 211 -15.05 2.31 6.10
C SER A 211 -15.62 3.52 5.37
N ILE A 212 -15.41 3.63 4.07
CA ILE A 212 -16.15 4.57 3.23
C ILE A 212 -17.49 3.94 2.86
N VAL A 213 -18.55 4.70 3.05
CA VAL A 213 -19.88 4.43 2.48
C VAL A 213 -20.29 5.71 1.78
N ALA A 214 -20.51 5.65 0.49
CA ALA A 214 -20.80 6.83 -0.31
C ALA A 214 -21.91 6.54 -1.36
N VAL A 215 -22.86 7.46 -1.52
CA VAL A 215 -23.90 7.34 -2.53
C VAL A 215 -23.70 8.31 -3.68
N ASN A 216 -23.96 7.85 -4.91
CA ASN A 216 -24.04 8.68 -6.12
C ASN A 216 -22.86 9.65 -6.27
N GLY A 217 -23.12 10.96 -6.21
CA GLY A 217 -22.14 12.03 -6.33
C GLY A 217 -21.10 12.06 -5.21
N ASN A 218 -21.42 11.61 -4.00
CA ASN A 218 -20.44 11.49 -2.92
C ASN A 218 -19.37 10.45 -3.27
N ALA A 219 -19.76 9.35 -3.93
CA ALA A 219 -18.82 8.35 -4.42
C ALA A 219 -17.95 8.85 -5.58
N ALA A 220 -18.30 9.99 -6.21
CA ALA A 220 -17.47 10.61 -7.24
C ALA A 220 -16.27 11.40 -6.69
N ASP A 221 -16.19 11.59 -5.38
CA ASP A 221 -14.99 12.01 -4.66
C ASP A 221 -14.33 10.76 -4.02
N PRO A 222 -13.20 10.27 -4.54
CA PRO A 222 -12.55 9.04 -4.05
C PRO A 222 -12.17 9.08 -2.57
N HIS A 223 -11.98 10.27 -1.99
CA HIS A 223 -11.64 10.46 -0.59
C HIS A 223 -12.82 10.95 0.27
N TYR A 224 -14.04 10.92 -0.27
CA TYR A 224 -15.21 11.19 0.55
C TYR A 224 -15.27 10.23 1.74
N PHE A 225 -15.44 10.79 2.93
CA PHE A 225 -15.48 10.01 4.17
C PHE A 225 -16.66 10.49 5.03
N PRO A 226 -17.71 9.67 5.20
CA PRO A 226 -18.87 10.08 5.98
C PRO A 226 -18.54 10.25 7.45
N SER A 227 -19.22 11.21 8.08
CA SER A 227 -19.11 11.49 9.51
C SER A 227 -20.47 11.87 10.08
N SER A 228 -20.56 12.03 11.41
CA SER A 228 -21.80 12.49 12.05
C SER A 228 -22.28 13.87 11.56
N LYS A 229 -21.41 14.67 10.95
CA LYS A 229 -21.71 16.02 10.44
C LYS A 229 -21.79 16.12 8.93
N LEU A 230 -21.20 15.17 8.21
CA LEU A 230 -21.14 15.12 6.75
C LEU A 230 -21.56 13.73 6.29
N HIS A 231 -22.77 13.58 5.82
CA HIS A 231 -23.30 12.34 5.24
C HIS A 231 -24.58 12.62 4.49
N SER A 232 -24.93 11.76 3.56
CA SER A 232 -26.21 11.76 2.85
C SER A 232 -27.11 10.63 3.33
N PRO A 233 -28.44 10.73 3.16
CA PRO A 233 -29.33 9.57 3.29
C PRO A 233 -29.04 8.57 2.16
N ILE A 234 -29.27 7.29 2.44
CA ILE A 234 -29.29 6.23 1.42
C ILE A 234 -30.76 5.99 1.08
N LEU A 235 -31.15 6.19 -0.17
CA LEU A 235 -32.53 6.15 -0.62
C LEU A 235 -32.75 5.09 -1.71
N PHE A 236 -34.01 4.75 -1.92
CA PHE A 236 -34.38 3.95 -3.11
C PHE A 236 -33.93 4.68 -4.38
N GLY A 237 -33.23 3.96 -5.24
CA GLY A 237 -32.71 4.48 -6.51
C GLY A 237 -31.25 4.95 -6.44
N ASP A 238 -30.60 4.96 -5.28
CA ASP A 238 -29.21 5.32 -5.15
C ASP A 238 -28.25 4.19 -5.58
N VAL A 239 -27.10 4.56 -6.09
CA VAL A 239 -25.94 3.68 -6.18
C VAL A 239 -25.10 3.89 -4.93
N VAL A 240 -24.82 2.82 -4.19
CA VAL A 240 -24.00 2.84 -2.98
C VAL A 240 -22.67 2.14 -3.24
N LEU A 241 -21.57 2.84 -2.96
CA LEU A 241 -20.21 2.32 -2.94
C LEU A 241 -19.79 2.10 -1.49
N ILE A 242 -19.25 0.92 -1.19
CA ILE A 242 -18.66 0.60 0.09
C ILE A 242 -17.21 0.19 -0.14
N ASP A 243 -16.29 0.89 0.53
CA ASP A 243 -14.87 0.63 0.53
C ASP A 243 -14.44 0.28 1.95
N LEU A 244 -13.95 -0.95 2.12
CA LEU A 244 -13.68 -1.56 3.42
C LEU A 244 -12.24 -2.06 3.47
N TRP A 245 -11.52 -1.63 4.47
CA TRP A 245 -10.20 -2.18 4.79
C TRP A 245 -10.16 -2.61 6.26
N ASN A 246 -9.52 -3.75 6.53
CA ASN A 246 -9.37 -4.22 7.90
C ASN A 246 -8.31 -5.32 8.03
N ARG A 247 -7.91 -5.61 9.27
CA ARG A 247 -6.99 -6.68 9.64
C ARG A 247 -7.40 -7.34 10.96
N GLU A 248 -6.84 -8.49 11.26
CA GLU A 248 -7.03 -9.17 12.54
C GLU A 248 -6.58 -8.28 13.72
N SER A 249 -7.41 -8.21 14.76
CA SER A 249 -7.14 -7.39 15.94
C SER A 249 -6.07 -8.00 16.84
N GLY A 250 -5.29 -7.12 17.50
CA GLY A 250 -4.33 -7.50 18.52
C GLY A 250 -2.94 -7.92 18.01
N ASP A 251 -2.75 -8.02 16.69
CA ASP A 251 -1.44 -8.28 16.07
C ASP A 251 -1.00 -7.07 15.23
N PRO A 252 0.05 -6.32 15.64
CA PRO A 252 0.53 -5.17 14.88
C PRO A 252 1.13 -5.54 13.50
N ASP A 253 1.54 -6.80 13.31
CA ASP A 253 2.09 -7.32 12.06
C ASP A 253 1.02 -7.95 11.15
N ALA A 254 -0.25 -8.02 11.60
CA ALA A 254 -1.36 -8.51 10.79
C ALA A 254 -1.52 -7.67 9.52
N CYS A 255 -1.73 -8.36 8.39
CA CYS A 255 -1.87 -7.70 7.10
C CYS A 255 -3.31 -7.32 6.81
N PHE A 256 -3.48 -6.10 6.31
CA PHE A 256 -4.76 -5.59 5.86
C PHE A 256 -5.28 -6.35 4.65
N ALA A 257 -6.60 -6.47 4.57
CA ALA A 257 -7.35 -6.63 3.34
C ALA A 257 -8.06 -5.33 3.02
N ASP A 258 -8.31 -5.08 1.74
CA ASP A 258 -8.90 -3.86 1.22
C ASP A 258 -9.79 -4.20 0.02
N CYS A 259 -11.05 -3.80 0.01
CA CYS A 259 -11.95 -4.10 -1.09
C CYS A 259 -13.08 -3.09 -1.22
N THR A 260 -13.37 -2.70 -2.46
CA THR A 260 -14.49 -1.84 -2.81
C THR A 260 -15.53 -2.59 -3.62
N TRP A 261 -16.80 -2.44 -3.22
CA TRP A 261 -17.96 -2.97 -3.91
C TRP A 261 -19.01 -1.90 -4.13
N THR A 262 -19.76 -2.03 -5.24
CA THR A 262 -20.84 -1.11 -5.62
C THR A 262 -22.15 -1.87 -5.76
N ALA A 263 -23.25 -1.34 -5.22
CA ALA A 263 -24.59 -1.89 -5.32
C ALA A 263 -25.62 -0.80 -5.67
N TYR A 264 -26.78 -1.22 -6.14
CA TYR A 264 -27.90 -0.35 -6.47
C TYR A 264 -29.07 -0.56 -5.49
N CYS A 265 -29.53 0.50 -4.89
CA CYS A 265 -30.64 0.51 -3.92
C CYS A 265 -32.02 0.48 -4.61
N GLY A 266 -32.26 -0.48 -5.47
CA GLY A 266 -33.52 -0.63 -6.23
C GLY A 266 -33.76 -2.06 -6.68
N ASN A 267 -34.83 -2.26 -7.47
CA ASN A 267 -35.24 -3.59 -7.91
C ASN A 267 -34.48 -4.08 -9.16
N LYS A 268 -33.96 -3.17 -9.97
CA LYS A 268 -33.20 -3.46 -11.19
C LYS A 268 -32.17 -2.37 -11.40
N THR A 269 -30.90 -2.75 -11.52
CA THR A 269 -29.80 -1.80 -11.81
C THR A 269 -30.02 -1.12 -13.17
N PRO A 270 -29.95 0.21 -13.27
CA PRO A 270 -30.04 0.93 -14.54
C PRO A 270 -28.94 0.50 -15.52
N ASP A 271 -29.26 0.44 -16.80
CA ASP A 271 -28.35 0.00 -17.86
C ASP A 271 -27.14 0.96 -17.98
N SER A 272 -27.33 2.26 -17.71
CA SER A 272 -26.26 3.28 -17.64
C SER A 272 -25.24 2.96 -16.56
N VAL A 273 -25.68 2.62 -15.35
CA VAL A 273 -24.80 2.23 -14.22
C VAL A 273 -24.09 0.92 -14.52
N ALA A 274 -24.81 -0.08 -15.02
CA ALA A 274 -24.23 -1.37 -15.38
C ALA A 274 -23.15 -1.23 -16.47
N SER A 275 -23.35 -0.34 -17.45
CA SER A 275 -22.38 -0.08 -18.52
C SER A 275 -21.09 0.56 -17.99
N ILE A 276 -21.17 1.51 -17.06
CA ILE A 276 -19.99 2.13 -16.45
C ILE A 276 -19.26 1.11 -15.55
N PHE A 277 -19.99 0.33 -14.77
CA PHE A 277 -19.37 -0.75 -13.96
C PHE A 277 -18.63 -1.76 -14.85
N GLU A 278 -19.19 -2.11 -16.02
CA GLU A 278 -18.52 -3.01 -16.96
C GLU A 278 -17.18 -2.47 -17.44
N VAL A 279 -17.05 -1.14 -17.63
CA VAL A 279 -15.77 -0.49 -17.96
C VAL A 279 -14.74 -0.72 -16.83
N VAL A 280 -15.13 -0.46 -15.59
CA VAL A 280 -14.28 -0.63 -14.40
C VAL A 280 -13.90 -2.10 -14.21
N ARG A 281 -14.87 -3.01 -14.32
CA ARG A 281 -14.66 -4.45 -14.23
C ARG A 281 -13.65 -4.94 -15.26
N ARG A 282 -13.82 -4.55 -16.54
CA ARG A 282 -12.89 -4.92 -17.62
C ARG A 282 -11.48 -4.39 -17.39
N ALA A 283 -11.34 -3.18 -16.86
CA ALA A 283 -10.05 -2.61 -16.54
C ALA A 283 -9.34 -3.39 -15.42
N ARG A 284 -10.07 -3.71 -14.34
CA ARG A 284 -9.60 -4.55 -13.23
C ARG A 284 -9.16 -5.94 -13.71
N ASP A 285 -10.03 -6.61 -14.44
CA ASP A 285 -9.79 -7.97 -14.92
C ASP A 285 -8.59 -8.00 -15.89
N ARG A 286 -8.50 -7.02 -16.81
CA ARG A 286 -7.37 -6.90 -17.75
C ARG A 286 -6.02 -6.68 -17.05
N ALA A 287 -5.99 -5.94 -15.95
CA ALA A 287 -4.79 -5.77 -15.14
C ALA A 287 -4.30 -7.13 -14.59
N VAL A 288 -5.21 -7.94 -14.04
CA VAL A 288 -4.87 -9.29 -13.54
C VAL A 288 -4.40 -10.21 -14.66
N GLU A 289 -5.12 -10.23 -15.77
CA GLU A 289 -4.77 -11.03 -16.97
C GLU A 289 -3.36 -10.68 -17.49
N PHE A 290 -3.04 -9.38 -17.58
CA PHE A 290 -1.72 -8.92 -18.01
C PHE A 290 -0.61 -9.46 -17.12
N ILE A 291 -0.79 -9.41 -15.79
CA ILE A 291 0.19 -9.96 -14.85
C ILE A 291 0.34 -11.46 -15.06
N GLN A 292 -0.76 -12.20 -15.18
CA GLN A 292 -0.75 -13.65 -15.40
C GLN A 292 -0.08 -14.05 -16.71
N GLU A 293 -0.38 -13.34 -17.81
CA GLU A 293 0.24 -13.55 -19.12
C GLU A 293 1.77 -13.38 -19.04
N ARG A 294 2.24 -12.31 -18.41
CA ARG A 294 3.67 -12.03 -18.25
C ARG A 294 4.38 -13.07 -17.40
N PHE A 295 3.80 -13.44 -16.24
CA PHE A 295 4.36 -14.51 -15.40
C PHE A 295 4.38 -15.85 -16.14
N GLY A 296 3.30 -16.20 -16.82
CA GLY A 296 3.24 -17.43 -17.64
C GLY A 296 4.28 -17.47 -18.75
N ALA A 297 4.68 -16.32 -19.25
CA ALA A 297 5.78 -16.17 -20.25
C ALA A 297 7.18 -16.05 -19.60
N GLY A 298 7.31 -16.12 -18.28
CA GLY A 298 8.58 -15.93 -17.57
C GLY A 298 9.14 -14.49 -17.65
N GLN A 299 8.26 -13.51 -17.92
CA GLN A 299 8.65 -12.11 -18.08
C GLN A 299 8.47 -11.34 -16.77
N ALA A 300 9.33 -10.33 -16.57
CA ALA A 300 9.16 -9.39 -15.47
C ALA A 300 7.89 -8.54 -15.66
N VAL A 301 7.26 -8.17 -14.54
CA VAL A 301 6.12 -7.25 -14.50
C VAL A 301 6.49 -6.09 -13.57
N TYR A 302 6.18 -4.88 -13.99
CA TYR A 302 6.42 -3.67 -13.22
C TYR A 302 5.11 -2.97 -12.88
N GLY A 303 5.04 -2.29 -11.71
CA GLY A 303 3.82 -1.65 -11.25
C GLY A 303 3.23 -0.66 -12.26
N PHE A 304 4.09 0.18 -12.86
CA PHE A 304 3.67 1.15 -13.88
C PHE A 304 3.04 0.52 -15.12
N GLU A 305 3.53 -0.65 -15.58
CA GLU A 305 2.97 -1.33 -16.76
C GLU A 305 1.55 -1.81 -16.51
N VAL A 306 1.26 -2.28 -15.30
CA VAL A 306 -0.07 -2.74 -14.91
C VAL A 306 -1.05 -1.56 -14.84
N ASP A 307 -0.62 -0.42 -14.29
CA ASP A 307 -1.41 0.81 -14.27
C ASP A 307 -1.73 1.29 -15.69
N ASP A 308 -0.73 1.33 -16.58
CA ASP A 308 -0.92 1.74 -17.97
C ASP A 308 -1.93 0.84 -18.72
N VAL A 309 -1.85 -0.48 -18.53
CA VAL A 309 -2.79 -1.44 -19.14
C VAL A 309 -4.21 -1.24 -18.59
N CYS A 310 -4.35 -1.11 -17.28
CA CYS A 310 -5.65 -0.88 -16.63
C CYS A 310 -6.29 0.42 -17.14
N ARG A 311 -5.56 1.53 -17.08
CA ARG A 311 -6.05 2.84 -17.54
C ARG A 311 -6.38 2.88 -19.03
N SER A 312 -5.61 2.17 -19.87
CA SER A 312 -5.87 2.11 -21.30
C SER A 312 -7.24 1.56 -21.64
N VAL A 313 -7.77 0.61 -20.85
CA VAL A 313 -9.11 0.08 -21.02
C VAL A 313 -10.16 1.18 -20.78
N ILE A 314 -10.03 1.90 -19.66
CA ILE A 314 -10.96 2.98 -19.30
C ILE A 314 -10.91 4.11 -20.34
N GLN A 315 -9.71 4.48 -20.80
CA GLN A 315 -9.50 5.52 -21.81
C GLN A 315 -10.11 5.12 -23.17
N THR A 316 -9.87 3.89 -23.60
CA THR A 316 -10.39 3.38 -24.90
C THR A 316 -11.92 3.32 -24.92
N LEU A 317 -12.55 3.09 -23.76
CA LEU A 317 -13.98 3.07 -23.61
C LEU A 317 -14.60 4.47 -23.34
N GLY A 318 -13.80 5.55 -23.44
CA GLY A 318 -14.27 6.94 -23.43
C GLY A 318 -14.28 7.61 -22.06
N TYR A 319 -13.84 6.94 -20.99
CA TYR A 319 -13.85 7.46 -19.61
C TYR A 319 -12.50 7.93 -19.08
N GLY A 320 -11.51 8.17 -19.95
CA GLY A 320 -10.18 8.61 -19.54
C GLY A 320 -10.17 9.89 -18.70
N HIS A 321 -11.12 10.80 -18.92
CA HIS A 321 -11.29 12.04 -18.16
C HIS A 321 -11.82 11.83 -16.73
N ALA A 322 -12.33 10.63 -16.43
CA ALA A 322 -12.93 10.25 -15.16
C ALA A 322 -11.99 9.40 -14.29
N ILE A 323 -10.72 9.24 -14.66
CA ILE A 323 -9.68 8.60 -13.86
C ILE A 323 -9.10 9.67 -12.93
N LEU A 324 -9.17 9.47 -11.61
CA LEU A 324 -8.70 10.45 -10.62
C LEU A 324 -7.51 9.98 -9.79
N HIS A 325 -7.19 8.67 -9.80
CA HIS A 325 -6.10 8.10 -9.03
C HIS A 325 -5.41 6.93 -9.78
N ARG A 326 -4.30 6.48 -9.26
CA ARG A 326 -3.58 5.27 -9.72
C ARG A 326 -4.45 4.02 -9.65
N THR A 327 -4.02 2.96 -10.32
CA THR A 327 -4.77 1.68 -10.33
C THR A 327 -4.68 0.92 -9.02
N GLY A 328 -3.65 1.17 -8.17
CA GLY A 328 -3.56 0.48 -6.90
C GLY A 328 -2.31 0.83 -6.09
N HIS A 329 -2.27 0.32 -4.87
CA HIS A 329 -1.17 0.57 -3.93
C HIS A 329 -0.65 -0.72 -3.31
N SER A 330 0.55 -0.64 -2.74
CA SER A 330 1.12 -1.72 -1.94
C SER A 330 0.28 -1.95 -0.69
N LEU A 331 0.09 -3.22 -0.33
CA LEU A 331 -0.69 -3.67 0.82
C LEU A 331 0.18 -4.56 1.73
N GLY A 332 -0.06 -4.50 3.04
CA GLY A 332 0.69 -5.29 4.02
C GLY A 332 0.18 -5.06 5.44
N SER A 333 1.09 -4.93 6.41
CA SER A 333 0.74 -4.56 7.79
C SER A 333 0.27 -3.11 7.94
N MET A 334 0.37 -2.32 6.88
CA MET A 334 -0.29 -1.02 6.69
C MET A 334 -1.19 -1.12 5.47
N GLY A 335 -2.33 -0.42 5.47
CA GLY A 335 -3.23 -0.34 4.32
C GLY A 335 -2.50 0.21 3.08
N HIS A 336 -1.79 1.33 3.21
CA HIS A 336 -0.82 1.80 2.22
C HIS A 336 0.59 1.44 2.67
N HIS A 337 1.11 0.31 2.16
CA HIS A 337 2.42 -0.21 2.55
C HIS A 337 3.55 0.36 1.68
N ILE A 338 4.80 -0.10 1.93
CA ILE A 338 6.03 0.46 1.32
C ILE A 338 6.48 -0.30 0.05
N GLY A 339 5.80 -1.37 -0.33
CA GLY A 339 6.10 -2.14 -1.55
C GLY A 339 5.69 -1.41 -2.83
N VAL A 340 5.77 -2.13 -3.94
CA VAL A 340 5.40 -1.60 -5.26
C VAL A 340 3.94 -1.18 -5.31
N ASN A 341 3.70 0.02 -5.84
CA ASN A 341 2.37 0.49 -6.21
C ASN A 341 2.09 0.16 -7.68
N ILE A 342 0.82 0.04 -8.01
CA ILE A 342 0.35 -0.08 -9.39
C ILE A 342 0.08 1.35 -9.87
N ASP A 343 1.16 2.04 -10.27
CA ASP A 343 1.13 3.49 -10.41
C ASP A 343 2.09 4.02 -11.48
N ASN A 344 1.57 4.69 -12.47
CA ASN A 344 2.23 5.55 -13.44
C ASN A 344 1.41 6.85 -13.63
N THR A 345 0.53 7.15 -12.69
CA THR A 345 -0.41 8.28 -12.71
C THR A 345 0.01 9.34 -11.69
N GLU A 346 0.10 8.97 -10.42
CA GLU A 346 0.48 9.87 -9.32
C GLU A 346 1.98 9.88 -9.09
N THR A 347 2.62 8.71 -9.28
CA THR A 347 4.06 8.52 -9.15
C THR A 347 4.60 7.65 -10.29
N GLN A 348 5.91 7.47 -10.38
CA GLN A 348 6.53 6.63 -11.41
C GLN A 348 7.09 5.35 -10.77
N ASP A 349 6.23 4.46 -10.31
CA ASP A 349 6.69 3.26 -9.61
C ASP A 349 7.20 2.19 -10.59
N ARG A 350 8.47 2.24 -10.85
CA ARG A 350 9.17 1.31 -11.75
C ARG A 350 9.70 0.07 -11.05
N ARG A 351 9.28 -0.20 -9.81
CA ARG A 351 9.65 -1.43 -9.12
C ARG A 351 8.94 -2.63 -9.73
N ARG A 352 9.65 -3.74 -9.67
CA ARG A 352 9.16 -5.02 -10.17
C ARG A 352 8.21 -5.65 -9.16
N LEU A 353 7.16 -6.34 -9.63
CA LEU A 353 6.39 -7.27 -8.82
C LEU A 353 7.26 -8.47 -8.49
N VAL A 354 7.58 -8.65 -7.21
CA VAL A 354 8.44 -9.75 -6.74
C VAL A 354 7.67 -10.69 -5.81
N PRO A 355 8.04 -11.98 -5.73
CA PRO A 355 7.37 -12.92 -4.83
C PRO A 355 7.33 -12.42 -3.38
N GLY A 356 6.17 -12.51 -2.76
CA GLY A 356 5.91 -12.10 -1.38
C GLY A 356 5.32 -10.70 -1.22
N VAL A 357 5.18 -9.89 -2.28
CA VAL A 357 4.50 -8.59 -2.18
C VAL A 357 3.00 -8.71 -2.39
N MET A 358 2.24 -7.82 -1.75
CA MET A 358 0.80 -7.64 -1.96
C MET A 358 0.51 -6.23 -2.43
N PHE A 359 -0.57 -6.08 -3.20
CA PHE A 359 -1.07 -4.81 -3.71
C PHE A 359 -2.56 -4.88 -4.02
N THR A 360 -3.19 -3.70 -4.16
CA THR A 360 -4.56 -3.58 -4.64
C THR A 360 -4.60 -3.42 -6.16
N ILE A 361 -5.71 -3.78 -6.78
CA ILE A 361 -6.13 -3.37 -8.12
C ILE A 361 -7.54 -2.79 -7.95
N GLU A 362 -7.67 -1.48 -8.11
CA GLU A 362 -8.86 -0.72 -7.71
C GLU A 362 -9.26 0.36 -8.71
N PRO A 363 -9.34 0.07 -10.02
CA PRO A 363 -9.73 1.08 -10.98
C PRO A 363 -11.09 1.68 -10.63
N GLY A 364 -11.23 2.99 -10.89
CA GLY A 364 -12.46 3.73 -10.67
C GLY A 364 -12.80 4.66 -11.84
N VAL A 365 -14.09 4.98 -11.97
CA VAL A 365 -14.64 6.00 -12.86
C VAL A 365 -15.47 6.95 -12.03
N TYR A 366 -15.13 8.24 -12.05
CA TYR A 366 -15.68 9.28 -11.19
C TYR A 366 -16.26 10.41 -12.02
N LEU A 367 -17.59 10.55 -11.99
CA LEU A 367 -18.38 11.44 -12.84
C LEU A 367 -19.26 12.37 -11.99
N PRO A 368 -18.71 13.42 -11.35
CA PRO A 368 -19.44 14.25 -10.40
C PRO A 368 -20.59 15.06 -11.02
N GLU A 369 -20.56 15.26 -12.33
CA GLU A 369 -21.54 16.10 -13.03
C GLU A 369 -22.54 15.30 -13.88
N ILE A 370 -22.46 13.94 -13.88
CA ILE A 370 -23.32 13.13 -14.73
C ILE A 370 -24.77 13.14 -14.22
N ASN A 371 -25.70 13.10 -15.16
CA ASN A 371 -27.12 12.81 -14.91
C ASN A 371 -27.54 11.69 -15.85
N PHE A 372 -28.44 10.85 -15.39
CA PHE A 372 -28.93 9.69 -16.15
C PHE A 372 -30.44 9.83 -16.42
N ASP A 373 -30.83 9.62 -17.67
CA ASP A 373 -32.23 9.65 -18.07
C ASP A 373 -32.98 8.38 -17.65
N ASP A 374 -32.25 7.28 -17.46
CA ASP A 374 -32.80 5.94 -17.11
C ASP A 374 -32.74 5.61 -15.61
N SER A 375 -32.34 6.57 -14.79
CA SER A 375 -32.15 6.37 -13.36
C SER A 375 -32.62 7.55 -12.53
N PRO A 376 -33.24 7.34 -11.37
CA PRO A 376 -33.54 8.38 -10.39
C PRO A 376 -32.33 8.91 -9.62
N ILE A 377 -31.11 8.44 -9.94
CA ILE A 377 -29.87 8.83 -9.27
C ILE A 377 -29.77 10.37 -9.28
N ALA A 378 -29.53 10.94 -8.10
CA ALA A 378 -29.13 12.33 -7.98
C ALA A 378 -27.82 12.56 -8.74
N LYS A 379 -27.54 13.84 -9.08
CA LYS A 379 -26.35 14.24 -9.83
C LYS A 379 -25.07 13.57 -9.32
N GLY A 380 -24.29 13.01 -10.24
CA GLY A 380 -22.98 12.42 -10.00
C GLY A 380 -22.99 10.91 -9.77
N LEU A 381 -21.87 10.27 -10.09
CA LEU A 381 -21.65 8.84 -9.90
C LEU A 381 -20.17 8.54 -9.73
N GLY A 382 -19.83 7.76 -8.70
CA GLY A 382 -18.53 7.10 -8.56
C GLY A 382 -18.70 5.58 -8.56
N ILE A 383 -17.90 4.90 -9.37
CA ILE A 383 -17.82 3.43 -9.39
C ILE A 383 -16.37 3.02 -9.25
N ARG A 384 -16.06 2.19 -8.27
CA ARG A 384 -14.78 1.51 -8.07
C ARG A 384 -15.03 0.03 -7.84
N SER A 385 -14.13 -0.81 -8.29
CA SER A 385 -14.10 -2.23 -7.98
C SER A 385 -12.68 -2.62 -7.60
N GLU A 386 -12.51 -3.06 -6.37
CA GLU A 386 -11.20 -3.29 -5.79
C GLU A 386 -11.02 -4.72 -5.33
N ILE A 387 -9.82 -5.21 -5.58
CA ILE A 387 -9.34 -6.54 -5.22
C ILE A 387 -7.93 -6.48 -4.68
N ASN A 388 -7.55 -7.50 -3.90
CA ASN A 388 -6.17 -7.68 -3.44
C ASN A 388 -5.48 -8.80 -4.20
N CYS A 389 -4.21 -8.57 -4.50
CA CYS A 389 -3.35 -9.50 -5.20
C CYS A 389 -2.10 -9.82 -4.37
N PHE A 390 -1.70 -11.09 -4.38
CA PHE A 390 -0.42 -11.57 -3.80
C PHE A 390 0.43 -12.22 -4.89
N VAL A 391 1.73 -11.90 -4.91
CA VAL A 391 2.67 -12.43 -5.89
C VAL A 391 3.33 -13.69 -5.34
N HIS A 392 3.06 -14.83 -5.95
CA HIS A 392 3.79 -16.08 -5.78
C HIS A 392 5.05 -16.10 -6.66
N THR A 393 5.80 -17.19 -6.61
CA THR A 393 7.04 -17.32 -7.39
C THR A 393 6.76 -17.35 -8.91
N ASP A 394 5.62 -17.88 -9.32
CA ASP A 394 5.27 -18.20 -10.70
C ASP A 394 3.91 -17.68 -11.16
N HIS A 395 3.13 -17.10 -10.26
CA HIS A 395 1.79 -16.57 -10.58
C HIS A 395 1.38 -15.46 -9.60
N VAL A 396 0.28 -14.78 -9.94
CA VAL A 396 -0.43 -13.86 -9.05
C VAL A 396 -1.73 -14.50 -8.57
N GLU A 397 -2.01 -14.42 -7.28
CA GLU A 397 -3.25 -14.85 -6.65
C GLU A 397 -4.12 -13.63 -6.36
N VAL A 398 -5.40 -13.67 -6.73
CA VAL A 398 -6.40 -12.74 -6.22
C VAL A 398 -6.93 -13.30 -4.91
N THR A 399 -6.73 -12.58 -3.81
CA THR A 399 -7.05 -13.06 -2.46
C THR A 399 -8.44 -12.66 -1.97
N THR A 400 -9.08 -11.66 -2.59
CA THR A 400 -10.45 -11.19 -2.28
C THR A 400 -11.48 -11.83 -3.22
N MET A 401 -11.73 -13.12 -3.08
CA MET A 401 -12.70 -13.86 -3.87
C MET A 401 -14.00 -14.11 -3.12
N PRO A 402 -15.19 -14.06 -3.77
CA PRO A 402 -15.43 -13.92 -5.21
C PRO A 402 -15.23 -12.49 -5.71
N LEU A 403 -14.99 -12.32 -7.02
CA LEU A 403 -14.95 -11.02 -7.67
C LEU A 403 -16.35 -10.45 -7.88
N GLN A 404 -16.49 -9.14 -7.77
CA GLN A 404 -17.72 -8.49 -8.23
C GLN A 404 -17.82 -8.54 -9.76
N VAL A 405 -18.92 -9.08 -10.28
CA VAL A 405 -19.16 -9.27 -11.72
C VAL A 405 -20.30 -8.38 -12.26
N LEU A 406 -21.11 -7.82 -11.38
CA LEU A 406 -22.20 -6.90 -11.70
C LEU A 406 -22.51 -5.98 -10.51
N VAL A 407 -23.22 -4.91 -10.75
CA VAL A 407 -23.83 -4.09 -9.69
C VAL A 407 -25.14 -4.75 -9.28
N GLU A 408 -25.17 -5.30 -8.08
CA GLU A 408 -26.35 -5.98 -7.55
C GLU A 408 -27.48 -4.99 -7.24
N ALA A 409 -28.70 -5.34 -7.63
CA ALA A 409 -29.90 -4.64 -7.22
C ALA A 409 -30.37 -5.18 -5.87
N LEU A 410 -30.18 -4.42 -4.80
CA LEU A 410 -30.38 -4.88 -3.43
C LEU A 410 -31.83 -5.20 -3.07
N LEU A 411 -32.79 -4.73 -3.88
CA LEU A 411 -34.23 -4.92 -3.64
C LEU A 411 -34.90 -5.84 -4.67
N ALA A 412 -34.11 -6.51 -5.50
CA ALA A 412 -34.58 -7.46 -6.48
C ALA A 412 -35.30 -8.68 -5.87
#